data_6833ea4f82779846b547a914b9cf0227
#
_entry.id   6833ea4f82779846b547a914b9cf0227
#
_cell.length_a   1.000
_cell.length_b   1.000
_cell.length_c   1.000
_cell.angle_alpha   90.00
_cell.angle_beta   90.00
_cell.angle_gamma   90.00
#
_symmetry.space_group_name_H-M   'P 1'
#
loop_
_entity.id
_entity.type
_entity.pdbx_description
1 polymer ?
#
loop_
_entity_poly.entity_id
_entity_poly.type
_entity_poly.pdbx_seq_one_letter_code
_entity_poly.pdbx_strand_id
1 'polypeptide(L)'
;MVRILISTARRLALKIASYGVMHLAVAILTAFVLTRDWRIALAVGVVEPVFQTVAYSIHDRVWHRIERRKMLSGVEETAEAFTARLELMNAHEQNRAHNHHGHHGHSHALPRSLKQVALKTVTYGVMHFTVAVLVAFALTRDWRIALAIGTVEPLVQTVFFTLHDRIWTRIEARKARRAAEAAVA
;
A
#
# COMPACT_ATOMS: atom_id res chain seq x y z
N MET A 1 0.91 -26.33 -15.72
CA MET A 1 0.31 -25.13 -15.14
C MET A 1 0.40 -25.11 -13.60
N VAL A 2 -0.12 -26.10 -12.89
CA VAL A 2 -0.10 -26.19 -11.42
C VAL A 2 1.30 -26.07 -10.79
N ARG A 3 2.32 -26.75 -11.32
CA ARG A 3 3.70 -26.68 -10.82
C ARG A 3 4.30 -25.26 -10.89
N ILE A 4 3.94 -24.49 -11.91
CA ILE A 4 4.41 -23.10 -12.06
C ILE A 4 3.76 -22.22 -11.01
N LEU A 5 2.45 -22.36 -10.79
CA LEU A 5 1.72 -21.62 -9.76
C LEU A 5 2.27 -21.90 -8.35
N ILE A 6 2.51 -23.18 -8.02
CA ILE A 6 3.07 -23.58 -6.72
C ILE A 6 4.48 -23.01 -6.55
N SER A 7 5.34 -23.08 -7.58
CA SER A 7 6.70 -22.53 -7.49
C SER A 7 6.71 -21.01 -7.31
N THR A 8 5.80 -20.30 -7.97
CA THR A 8 5.65 -18.84 -7.84
C THR A 8 5.12 -18.47 -6.47
N ALA A 9 4.08 -19.15 -5.97
CA ALA A 9 3.53 -18.94 -4.63
C ALA A 9 4.58 -19.19 -3.54
N ARG A 10 5.37 -20.28 -3.64
CA ARG A 10 6.47 -20.58 -2.71
C ARG A 10 7.53 -19.50 -2.70
N ARG A 11 7.91 -18.97 -3.87
CA ARG A 11 8.90 -17.89 -3.98
C ARG A 11 8.39 -16.61 -3.31
N LEU A 12 7.14 -16.24 -3.58
CA LEU A 12 6.51 -15.08 -2.99
C LEU A 12 6.42 -15.22 -1.46
N ALA A 13 6.02 -16.39 -0.98
CA ALA A 13 5.97 -16.69 0.47
C ALA A 13 7.36 -16.57 1.12
N LEU A 14 8.42 -17.07 0.47
CA LEU A 14 9.79 -16.94 0.99
C LEU A 14 10.26 -15.48 1.01
N LYS A 15 9.96 -14.69 -0.04
CA LYS A 15 10.28 -13.26 -0.07
C LYS A 15 9.58 -12.51 1.06
N ILE A 16 8.29 -12.77 1.26
CA ILE A 16 7.50 -12.15 2.33
C ILE A 16 8.02 -12.59 3.71
N ALA A 17 8.26 -13.88 3.92
CA ALA A 17 8.76 -14.40 5.19
C ALA A 17 10.15 -13.83 5.54
N SER A 18 11.08 -13.80 4.58
CA SER A 18 12.42 -13.24 4.79
C SER A 18 12.37 -11.74 5.09
N TYR A 19 11.46 -11.00 4.44
CA TYR A 19 11.22 -9.60 4.75
C TYR A 19 10.67 -9.43 6.17
N GLY A 20 9.69 -10.24 6.57
CA GLY A 20 9.12 -10.18 7.93
C GLY A 20 10.15 -10.45 9.02
N VAL A 21 11.02 -11.44 8.82
CA VAL A 21 12.14 -11.73 9.77
C VAL A 21 13.12 -10.57 9.83
N MET A 22 13.50 -10.00 8.68
CA MET A 22 14.38 -8.84 8.62
C MET A 22 13.75 -7.63 9.32
N HIS A 23 12.47 -7.35 9.04
CA HIS A 23 11.74 -6.24 9.67
C HIS A 23 11.75 -6.38 11.20
N LEU A 24 11.38 -7.55 11.72
CA LEU A 24 11.39 -7.86 13.14
C LEU A 24 12.80 -7.65 13.76
N ALA A 25 13.84 -8.15 13.10
CA ALA A 25 15.22 -8.00 13.57
C ALA A 25 15.64 -6.53 13.63
N VAL A 26 15.32 -5.74 12.60
CA VAL A 26 15.64 -4.31 12.56
C VAL A 26 14.89 -3.55 13.65
N ALA A 27 13.59 -3.80 13.85
CA ALA A 27 12.81 -3.16 14.89
C ALA A 27 13.38 -3.46 16.30
N ILE A 28 13.67 -4.73 16.60
CA ILE A 28 14.27 -5.14 17.87
C ILE A 28 15.65 -4.48 18.07
N LEU A 29 16.50 -4.50 17.04
CA LEU A 29 17.85 -3.93 17.15
C LEU A 29 17.82 -2.41 17.33
N THR A 30 16.96 -1.72 16.60
CA THR A 30 16.80 -0.26 16.74
C THR A 30 16.30 0.10 18.13
N ALA A 31 15.25 -0.58 18.60
CA ALA A 31 14.73 -0.40 19.95
C ALA A 31 15.81 -0.72 21.03
N PHE A 32 16.58 -1.79 20.84
CA PHE A 32 17.66 -2.14 21.77
C PHE A 32 18.78 -1.10 21.84
N VAL A 33 19.20 -0.59 20.69
CA VAL A 33 20.25 0.45 20.64
C VAL A 33 19.82 1.70 21.40
N LEU A 34 18.54 2.07 21.31
CA LEU A 34 17.99 3.27 21.92
C LEU A 34 17.64 3.08 23.41
N THR A 35 17.10 1.91 23.78
CA THR A 35 16.64 1.65 25.16
C THR A 35 17.70 1.02 26.05
N ARG A 36 18.66 0.29 25.46
CA ARG A 36 19.63 -0.57 26.14
C ARG A 36 18.97 -1.65 27.01
N ASP A 37 17.70 -1.93 26.78
CA ASP A 37 16.94 -2.97 27.46
C ASP A 37 16.35 -3.96 26.43
N TRP A 38 16.82 -5.22 26.50
CA TRP A 38 16.41 -6.25 25.54
C TRP A 38 14.94 -6.65 25.72
N ARG A 39 14.38 -6.51 26.95
CA ARG A 39 12.98 -6.84 27.23
C ARG A 39 12.05 -5.83 26.54
N ILE A 40 12.37 -4.55 26.68
CA ILE A 40 11.65 -3.48 25.99
C ILE A 40 11.81 -3.62 24.49
N ALA A 41 13.01 -3.90 24.01
CA ALA A 41 13.27 -4.07 22.58
C ALA A 41 12.47 -5.22 21.96
N LEU A 42 12.42 -6.38 22.62
CA LEU A 42 11.58 -7.49 22.19
C LEU A 42 10.09 -7.15 22.24
N ALA A 43 9.65 -6.48 23.32
CA ALA A 43 8.26 -6.05 23.44
C ALA A 43 7.86 -5.10 22.32
N VAL A 44 8.69 -4.08 22.00
CA VAL A 44 8.45 -3.16 20.87
C VAL A 44 8.38 -3.95 19.58
N GLY A 45 9.38 -4.77 19.27
CA GLY A 45 9.45 -5.51 18.00
C GLY A 45 8.29 -6.48 17.76
N VAL A 46 7.66 -7.03 18.83
CA VAL A 46 6.53 -7.95 18.71
C VAL A 46 5.19 -7.20 18.76
N VAL A 47 5.05 -6.23 19.66
CA VAL A 47 3.77 -5.54 19.92
C VAL A 47 3.47 -4.54 18.81
N GLU A 48 4.47 -3.81 18.34
CA GLU A 48 4.28 -2.78 17.31
C GLU A 48 3.67 -3.33 16.02
N PRO A 49 4.15 -4.43 15.38
CA PRO A 49 3.54 -4.96 14.16
C PRO A 49 2.07 -5.39 14.34
N VAL A 50 1.69 -5.83 15.53
CA VAL A 50 0.30 -6.18 15.83
C VAL A 50 -0.58 -4.93 15.79
N PHE A 51 -0.18 -3.86 16.49
CA PHE A 51 -0.91 -2.60 16.46
C PHE A 51 -0.89 -1.94 15.08
N GLN A 52 0.23 -2.03 14.35
CA GLN A 52 0.32 -1.55 12.96
C GLN A 52 -0.67 -2.29 12.05
N THR A 53 -0.81 -3.60 12.19
CA THR A 53 -1.75 -4.39 11.41
C THR A 53 -3.20 -3.98 11.66
N VAL A 54 -3.56 -3.75 12.92
CA VAL A 54 -4.91 -3.28 13.29
C VAL A 54 -5.14 -1.87 12.75
N ALA A 55 -4.21 -0.95 12.97
CA ALA A 55 -4.30 0.43 12.50
C ALA A 55 -4.38 0.51 10.96
N TYR A 56 -3.55 -0.27 10.25
CA TYR A 56 -3.61 -0.40 8.80
C TYR A 56 -4.98 -0.89 8.33
N SER A 57 -5.53 -1.90 8.97
CA SER A 57 -6.85 -2.45 8.62
C SER A 57 -7.96 -1.40 8.78
N ILE A 58 -7.89 -0.57 9.82
CA ILE A 58 -8.84 0.53 10.05
C ILE A 58 -8.63 1.62 8.99
N HIS A 59 -7.40 2.04 8.75
CA HIS A 59 -7.04 3.05 7.76
C HIS A 59 -7.51 2.65 6.35
N ASP A 60 -7.25 1.40 5.96
CA ASP A 60 -7.66 0.90 4.64
C ASP A 60 -9.19 0.85 4.48
N ARG A 61 -9.93 0.42 5.53
CA ARG A 61 -11.40 0.47 5.53
C ARG A 61 -11.95 1.90 5.40
N VAL A 62 -11.32 2.87 6.06
CA VAL A 62 -11.71 4.29 5.95
C VAL A 62 -11.48 4.79 4.53
N TRP A 63 -10.32 4.48 3.93
CA TRP A 63 -10.01 4.87 2.57
C TRP A 63 -10.94 4.21 1.54
N HIS A 64 -11.26 2.92 1.70
CA HIS A 64 -12.23 2.24 0.85
C HIS A 64 -13.63 2.88 0.92
N ARG A 65 -14.05 3.35 2.11
CA ARG A 65 -15.32 4.10 2.24
C ARG A 65 -15.27 5.45 1.52
N ILE A 66 -14.15 6.17 1.62
CA ILE A 66 -13.96 7.46 0.95
C ILE A 66 -13.94 7.26 -0.57
N GLU A 67 -13.19 6.29 -1.07
CA GLU A 67 -13.10 5.94 -2.48
C GLU A 67 -14.49 5.56 -3.04
N ARG A 68 -15.21 4.72 -2.31
CA ARG A 68 -16.58 4.30 -2.69
C ARG A 68 -17.56 5.49 -2.76
N ARG A 69 -17.53 6.38 -1.76
CA ARG A 69 -18.37 7.59 -1.77
C ARG A 69 -18.07 8.48 -2.97
N LYS A 70 -16.79 8.68 -3.29
CA LYS A 70 -16.37 9.46 -4.46
C LYS A 70 -16.79 8.82 -5.79
N MET A 71 -16.77 7.48 -5.88
CA MET A 71 -17.27 6.78 -7.07
C MET A 71 -18.79 6.97 -7.22
N LEU A 72 -19.55 6.84 -6.13
CA LEU A 72 -20.99 7.03 -6.15
C LEU A 72 -21.38 8.46 -6.51
N SER A 73 -20.75 9.47 -5.91
CA SER A 73 -21.01 10.88 -6.25
C SER A 73 -20.62 11.21 -7.71
N GLY A 74 -19.53 10.62 -8.21
CA GLY A 74 -19.15 10.78 -9.62
C GLY A 74 -20.12 10.10 -10.59
N VAL A 75 -20.74 8.99 -10.21
CA VAL A 75 -21.80 8.33 -10.99
C VAL A 75 -23.09 9.14 -10.98
N GLU A 76 -23.48 9.68 -9.82
CA GLU A 76 -24.65 10.56 -9.71
C GLU A 76 -24.47 11.83 -10.54
N GLU A 77 -23.33 12.50 -10.44
CA GLU A 77 -22.99 13.69 -11.23
C GLU A 77 -22.98 13.36 -12.75
N THR A 78 -22.47 12.19 -13.14
CA THR A 78 -22.48 11.74 -14.53
C THR A 78 -23.89 11.39 -15.00
N ALA A 79 -24.73 10.79 -14.14
CA ALA A 79 -26.11 10.47 -14.46
C ALA A 79 -26.96 11.74 -14.58
N GLU A 80 -26.80 12.73 -13.69
CA GLU A 80 -27.46 14.03 -13.79
C GLU A 80 -27.02 14.80 -15.04
N ALA A 81 -25.72 14.81 -15.35
CA ALA A 81 -25.21 15.42 -16.58
C ALA A 81 -25.74 14.71 -17.85
N PHE A 82 -25.91 13.38 -17.79
CA PHE A 82 -26.49 12.61 -18.89
C PHE A 82 -27.98 12.88 -19.06
N THR A 83 -28.76 12.94 -17.95
CA THR A 83 -30.20 13.27 -18.03
C THR A 83 -30.43 14.70 -18.51
N ALA A 84 -29.65 15.68 -18.01
CA ALA A 84 -29.70 17.06 -18.48
C ALA A 84 -29.35 17.16 -19.98
N ARG A 85 -28.39 16.36 -20.44
CA ARG A 85 -28.04 16.31 -21.87
C ARG A 85 -29.13 15.67 -22.72
N LEU A 86 -29.80 14.63 -22.22
CA LEU A 86 -30.97 14.02 -22.90
C LEU A 86 -32.13 15.00 -22.97
N GLU A 87 -32.41 15.77 -21.91
CA GLU A 87 -33.44 16.81 -21.92
C GLU A 87 -33.13 17.91 -22.93
N LEU A 88 -31.88 18.36 -23.01
CA LEU A 88 -31.42 19.32 -24.02
C LEU A 88 -31.53 18.75 -25.45
N MET A 89 -31.20 17.48 -25.62
CA MET A 89 -31.33 16.81 -26.92
C MET A 89 -32.81 16.65 -27.33
N ASN A 90 -33.68 16.25 -26.40
CA ASN A 90 -35.12 16.14 -26.67
C ASN A 90 -35.78 17.51 -26.98
N ALA A 91 -35.36 18.56 -26.28
CA ALA A 91 -35.78 19.94 -26.56
C ALA A 91 -35.24 20.44 -27.92
N HIS A 92 -34.08 19.93 -28.37
CA HIS A 92 -33.52 20.26 -29.67
C HIS A 92 -34.12 19.43 -30.81
N GLU A 93 -34.53 18.17 -30.55
CA GLU A 93 -35.18 17.27 -31.50
C GLU A 93 -36.61 17.69 -31.80
N GLN A 94 -37.32 18.29 -30.84
CA GLN A 94 -38.59 18.98 -31.10
C GLN A 94 -38.40 20.20 -32.03
N ASN A 95 -37.22 20.72 -32.19
CA ASN A 95 -36.89 21.85 -33.05
C ASN A 95 -36.15 21.49 -34.36
N ARG A 96 -35.72 20.22 -34.52
CA ARG A 96 -35.02 19.73 -35.71
C ARG A 96 -35.33 18.26 -35.99
N ALA A 97 -36.32 18.02 -36.78
CA ALA A 97 -36.35 16.78 -37.59
C ALA A 97 -35.24 16.91 -38.65
N HIS A 98 -34.08 16.34 -38.39
CA HIS A 98 -33.06 15.82 -39.34
C HIS A 98 -31.63 15.86 -38.78
N ASN A 99 -31.06 14.67 -38.78
CA ASN A 99 -29.70 14.19 -39.07
C ASN A 99 -28.90 13.45 -37.96
N HIS A 100 -28.51 12.24 -38.40
CA HIS A 100 -27.76 11.17 -37.72
C HIS A 100 -26.29 11.56 -37.40
N HIS A 101 -25.74 11.09 -36.27
CA HIS A 101 -24.61 10.14 -36.13
C HIS A 101 -24.18 10.01 -34.66
N GLY A 102 -24.07 8.74 -34.20
CA GLY A 102 -23.72 8.40 -32.84
C GLY A 102 -22.20 8.25 -32.64
N HIS A 103 -21.76 8.54 -31.42
CA HIS A 103 -20.43 8.14 -30.92
C HIS A 103 -20.57 7.38 -29.60
N HIS A 104 -20.07 6.12 -29.59
CA HIS A 104 -19.97 5.28 -28.40
C HIS A 104 -18.80 5.77 -27.53
N GLY A 105 -19.11 6.25 -26.33
CA GLY A 105 -18.10 6.59 -25.32
C GLY A 105 -17.80 5.39 -24.43
N HIS A 106 -16.59 4.86 -24.52
CA HIS A 106 -16.09 3.86 -23.56
C HIS A 106 -15.73 4.54 -22.25
N SER A 107 -16.40 4.17 -21.15
CA SER A 107 -16.03 4.62 -19.79
C SER A 107 -14.79 3.86 -19.33
N HIS A 108 -13.63 4.44 -19.51
CA HIS A 108 -12.41 3.97 -18.85
C HIS A 108 -12.48 4.34 -17.37
N ALA A 109 -12.29 3.36 -16.48
CA ALA A 109 -12.08 3.61 -15.06
C ALA A 109 -10.93 4.64 -14.93
N LEU A 110 -11.24 5.83 -14.38
CA LEU A 110 -10.28 6.91 -14.25
C LEU A 110 -9.08 6.43 -13.40
N PRO A 111 -7.83 6.62 -13.86
CA PRO A 111 -6.66 6.31 -13.06
C PRO A 111 -6.74 7.13 -11.77
N ARG A 112 -6.52 6.46 -10.62
CA ARG A 112 -6.45 7.12 -9.31
C ARG A 112 -5.60 8.38 -9.45
N SER A 113 -6.16 9.55 -9.13
CA SER A 113 -5.39 10.78 -9.26
C SER A 113 -4.15 10.69 -8.37
N LEU A 114 -2.99 11.15 -8.85
CA LEU A 114 -1.74 11.17 -8.09
C LEU A 114 -1.93 11.82 -6.71
N LYS A 115 -2.83 12.81 -6.60
CA LYS A 115 -3.22 13.45 -5.33
C LYS A 115 -3.85 12.46 -4.34
N GLN A 116 -4.70 11.54 -4.80
CA GLN A 116 -5.33 10.54 -3.92
C GLN A 116 -4.32 9.51 -3.43
N VAL A 117 -3.41 9.06 -4.31
CA VAL A 117 -2.33 8.15 -3.95
C VAL A 117 -1.40 8.82 -2.94
N ALA A 118 -0.98 10.05 -3.20
CA ALA A 118 -0.12 10.81 -2.30
C ALA A 118 -0.78 11.02 -0.93
N LEU A 119 -2.06 11.41 -0.91
CA LEU A 119 -2.79 11.62 0.35
C LEU A 119 -2.96 10.32 1.15
N LYS A 120 -3.28 9.20 0.49
CA LYS A 120 -3.36 7.88 1.15
C LYS A 120 -2.00 7.49 1.73
N THR A 121 -0.91 7.73 1.01
CA THR A 121 0.46 7.44 1.47
C THR A 121 0.85 8.31 2.67
N VAL A 122 0.58 9.62 2.61
CA VAL A 122 0.90 10.54 3.71
C VAL A 122 0.10 10.20 4.98
N THR A 123 -1.20 9.96 4.84
CA THR A 123 -2.03 9.59 6.00
C THR A 123 -1.64 8.24 6.60
N TYR A 124 -1.19 7.28 5.76
CA TYR A 124 -0.61 6.04 6.23
C TYR A 124 0.69 6.28 7.01
N GLY A 125 1.60 7.10 6.48
CA GLY A 125 2.86 7.43 7.15
C GLY A 125 2.65 8.09 8.51
N VAL A 126 1.71 9.05 8.61
CA VAL A 126 1.34 9.70 9.88
C VAL A 126 0.77 8.68 10.86
N MET A 127 -0.13 7.81 10.42
CA MET A 127 -0.70 6.75 11.26
C MET A 127 0.40 5.80 11.76
N HIS A 128 1.27 5.33 10.87
CA HIS A 128 2.37 4.42 11.21
C HIS A 128 3.28 5.03 12.27
N PHE A 129 3.73 6.27 12.05
CA PHE A 129 4.54 7.01 13.02
C PHE A 129 3.86 7.15 14.38
N THR A 130 2.57 7.52 14.38
CA THR A 130 1.80 7.70 15.61
C THR A 130 1.70 6.40 16.40
N VAL A 131 1.41 5.28 15.73
CA VAL A 131 1.33 3.96 16.39
C VAL A 131 2.69 3.55 16.94
N ALA A 132 3.78 3.70 16.19
CA ALA A 132 5.13 3.37 16.65
C ALA A 132 5.51 4.17 17.90
N VAL A 133 5.27 5.50 17.89
CA VAL A 133 5.53 6.36 19.06
C VAL A 133 4.66 5.97 20.26
N LEU A 134 3.38 5.70 20.07
CA LEU A 134 2.48 5.34 21.16
C LEU A 134 2.86 3.98 21.79
N VAL A 135 3.16 2.98 20.98
CA VAL A 135 3.61 1.66 21.46
C VAL A 135 4.95 1.79 22.20
N ALA A 136 5.91 2.48 21.62
CA ALA A 136 7.21 2.71 22.25
C ALA A 136 7.06 3.49 23.56
N PHE A 137 6.20 4.52 23.61
CA PHE A 137 5.94 5.29 24.82
C PHE A 137 5.24 4.44 25.91
N ALA A 138 4.29 3.62 25.54
CA ALA A 138 3.62 2.74 26.49
C ALA A 138 4.57 1.78 27.20
N LEU A 139 5.60 1.33 26.47
CA LEU A 139 6.60 0.37 26.96
C LEU A 139 7.79 1.05 27.67
N THR A 140 8.26 2.18 27.16
CA THR A 140 9.46 2.86 27.71
C THR A 140 9.14 3.88 28.79
N ARG A 141 7.92 4.44 28.78
CA ARG A 141 7.50 5.58 29.61
C ARG A 141 8.39 6.84 29.43
N ASP A 142 9.17 6.88 28.35
CA ASP A 142 10.01 8.00 27.97
C ASP A 142 9.64 8.47 26.57
N TRP A 143 9.11 9.70 26.48
CA TRP A 143 8.67 10.28 25.20
C TRP A 143 9.84 10.56 24.25
N ARG A 144 11.06 10.82 24.77
CA ARG A 144 12.24 11.07 23.95
C ARG A 144 12.68 9.78 23.24
N ILE A 145 12.73 8.69 23.98
CA ILE A 145 13.03 7.36 23.43
C ILE A 145 11.93 6.95 22.45
N ALA A 146 10.67 7.17 22.80
CA ALA A 146 9.55 6.83 21.92
C ALA A 146 9.60 7.58 20.59
N LEU A 147 9.85 8.89 20.60
CA LEU A 147 10.03 9.67 19.38
C LEU A 147 11.26 9.24 18.58
N ALA A 148 12.35 8.91 19.26
CA ALA A 148 13.56 8.41 18.61
C ALA A 148 13.28 7.07 17.91
N ILE A 149 12.59 6.12 18.55
CA ILE A 149 12.21 4.85 17.94
C ILE A 149 11.30 5.10 16.73
N GLY A 150 10.21 5.86 16.89
CA GLY A 150 9.26 6.14 15.81
C GLY A 150 9.86 6.85 14.60
N THR A 151 10.98 7.58 14.79
CA THR A 151 11.68 8.28 13.70
C THR A 151 12.79 7.43 13.08
N VAL A 152 13.65 6.83 13.91
CA VAL A 152 14.84 6.11 13.46
C VAL A 152 14.49 4.77 12.84
N GLU A 153 13.53 4.07 13.43
CA GLU A 153 13.10 2.73 12.96
C GLU A 153 12.67 2.74 11.49
N PRO A 154 11.73 3.59 11.01
CA PRO A 154 11.34 3.62 9.61
C PRO A 154 12.47 3.99 8.65
N LEU A 155 13.41 4.84 9.07
CA LEU A 155 14.58 5.19 8.26
C LEU A 155 15.50 3.98 8.07
N VAL A 156 15.80 3.27 9.15
CA VAL A 156 16.61 2.04 9.11
C VAL A 156 15.89 0.97 8.30
N GLN A 157 14.58 0.80 8.50
CA GLN A 157 13.76 -0.14 7.72
C GLN A 157 13.83 0.14 6.22
N THR A 158 13.78 1.40 5.81
CA THR A 158 13.87 1.79 4.39
C THR A 158 15.20 1.35 3.77
N VAL A 159 16.30 1.49 4.50
CA VAL A 159 17.62 1.04 4.03
C VAL A 159 17.64 -0.49 3.88
N PHE A 160 17.20 -1.21 4.91
CA PHE A 160 17.19 -2.67 4.90
C PHE A 160 16.19 -3.25 3.88
N PHE A 161 15.04 -2.62 3.70
CA PHE A 161 14.09 -2.97 2.64
C PHE A 161 14.74 -2.88 1.26
N THR A 162 15.43 -1.77 0.99
CA THR A 162 16.12 -1.55 -0.30
C THR A 162 17.21 -2.60 -0.54
N LEU A 163 17.97 -2.94 0.50
CA LEU A 163 19.00 -3.99 0.42
C LEU A 163 18.38 -5.36 0.18
N HIS A 164 17.33 -5.71 0.92
CA HIS A 164 16.61 -6.97 0.77
C HIS A 164 16.02 -7.12 -0.64
N ASP A 165 15.37 -6.08 -1.16
CA ASP A 165 14.79 -6.12 -2.51
C ASP A 165 15.86 -6.26 -3.59
N ARG A 166 17.00 -5.57 -3.47
CA ARG A 166 18.14 -5.74 -4.38
C ARG A 166 18.71 -7.18 -4.34
N ILE A 167 18.79 -7.79 -3.16
CA ILE A 167 19.27 -9.18 -3.03
C ILE A 167 18.30 -10.13 -3.74
N TRP A 168 17.00 -9.99 -3.51
CA TRP A 168 15.99 -10.83 -4.16
C TRP A 168 15.98 -10.66 -5.68
N THR A 169 16.08 -9.44 -6.18
CA THR A 169 16.17 -9.16 -7.63
C THR A 169 17.38 -9.83 -8.25
N ARG A 170 18.54 -9.84 -7.57
CA ARG A 170 19.73 -10.55 -8.04
C ARG A 170 19.55 -12.07 -8.04
N ILE A 171 18.89 -12.62 -7.02
CA ILE A 171 18.59 -14.06 -6.96
C ILE A 171 17.66 -14.48 -8.09
N GLU A 172 16.62 -13.69 -8.35
CA GLU A 172 15.67 -13.93 -9.43
C GLU A 172 16.34 -13.85 -10.81
N ALA A 173 17.15 -12.83 -11.04
CA ALA A 173 17.91 -12.68 -12.28
C ALA A 173 18.89 -13.85 -12.53
N ARG A 174 19.58 -14.33 -11.48
CA ARG A 174 20.46 -15.50 -11.60
C ARG A 174 19.69 -16.78 -11.93
N LYS A 175 18.51 -16.98 -11.32
CA LYS A 175 17.65 -18.14 -11.62
C LYS A 175 17.10 -18.08 -13.04
N ALA A 176 16.69 -16.91 -13.52
CA ALA A 176 16.22 -16.71 -14.88
C ALA A 176 17.31 -17.02 -15.92
N ARG A 177 18.55 -16.56 -15.70
CA ARG A 177 19.70 -16.86 -16.56
C ARG A 177 19.98 -18.37 -16.63
N ARG A 178 20.05 -19.06 -15.49
CA ARG A 178 20.27 -20.51 -15.44
C ARG A 178 19.17 -21.30 -16.16
N ALA A 179 17.91 -20.86 -16.03
CA ALA A 179 16.80 -21.48 -16.74
C ALA A 179 16.88 -21.27 -18.25
N ALA A 180 17.31 -20.09 -18.71
CA ALA A 180 17.54 -19.84 -20.13
C ALA A 180 18.68 -20.65 -20.69
N GLU A 181 19.81 -20.77 -19.97
CA GLU A 181 20.96 -21.62 -20.36
C GLU A 181 20.56 -23.10 -20.48
N ALA A 182 19.79 -23.62 -19.53
CA ALA A 182 19.28 -24.99 -19.54
C ALA A 182 18.25 -25.28 -20.64
N ALA A 183 17.59 -24.26 -21.19
CA ALA A 183 16.64 -24.41 -22.29
C ALA A 183 17.31 -24.42 -23.67
N VAL A 184 18.57 -24.00 -23.77
CA VAL A 184 19.36 -23.94 -25.02
C VAL A 184 20.33 -25.14 -25.14
N ALA A 185 20.64 -25.78 -24.00
CA ALA A 185 21.47 -27.01 -23.96
C ALA A 185 20.63 -28.26 -24.17
#